data_eaee6a02324f966ff2e67f3f88ed6de8
#
_entry.id   eaee6a02324f966ff2e67f3f88ed6de8
#
_cell.length_a   1.000
_cell.length_b   1.000
_cell.length_c   1.000
_cell.angle_alpha   90.00
_cell.angle_beta   90.00
_cell.angle_gamma   90.00
#
_symmetry.space_group_name_H-M   'P 1'
#
loop_
_entity.id
_entity.type
_entity.pdbx_description
1 polymer ?
#
loop_
_entity_poly.entity_id
_entity_poly.type
_entity_poly.pdbx_seq_one_letter_code
_entity_poly.pdbx_strand_id
1 'polypeptide(L)'
;MFEGKDGWQLHKGLVKTSADKVIQKTKWDAFYQTELLDYLQEKEIEQIIFAGAQTEFCLDTTIRAAYSLGYQNNLLSRNTQSTITSAVLEAQQIIQHHENIWNNRFLKIVELDTVL
;
A
#
# COMPACT_ATOMS: atom_id res chain seq x y z
N MET A 1 -2.28 11.48 -11.36
CA MET A 1 -3.21 12.23 -10.50
C MET A 1 -2.55 13.50 -10.03
N PHE A 2 -3.23 14.64 -10.12
CA PHE A 2 -2.66 15.93 -9.76
C PHE A 2 -3.11 16.35 -8.37
N GLU A 3 -2.16 16.87 -7.57
CA GLU A 3 -2.42 17.37 -6.24
C GLU A 3 -3.52 18.44 -6.27
N GLY A 4 -4.47 18.37 -5.34
CA GLY A 4 -5.58 19.31 -5.21
C GLY A 4 -6.76 19.06 -6.13
N LYS A 5 -6.68 18.11 -7.05
CA LYS A 5 -7.80 17.73 -7.93
C LYS A 5 -8.73 16.73 -7.21
N ASP A 6 -9.98 16.62 -7.66
CA ASP A 6 -10.96 15.73 -7.03
C ASP A 6 -10.47 14.29 -6.94
N GLY A 7 -9.79 13.79 -7.99
CA GLY A 7 -9.25 12.44 -8.00
C GLY A 7 -8.13 12.21 -7.01
N TRP A 8 -7.50 13.27 -6.52
CA TRP A 8 -6.46 13.20 -5.50
C TRP A 8 -7.01 13.15 -4.08
N GLN A 9 -8.24 13.63 -3.88
CA GLN A 9 -8.90 13.62 -2.59
C GLN A 9 -9.43 12.22 -2.24
N LEU A 10 -9.77 12.00 -0.97
CA LEU A 10 -10.37 10.74 -0.55
C LEU A 10 -11.70 10.49 -1.26
N HIS A 11 -11.91 9.24 -1.67
CA HIS A 11 -13.17 8.83 -2.28
C HIS A 11 -14.30 8.92 -1.26
N LYS A 12 -15.47 9.38 -1.70
CA LYS A 12 -16.64 9.60 -0.81
C LYS A 12 -17.12 8.30 -0.16
N GLY A 13 -16.93 7.15 -0.81
CA GLY A 13 -17.32 5.85 -0.28
C GLY A 13 -16.39 5.28 0.77
N LEU A 14 -15.24 5.93 1.00
CA LEU A 14 -14.28 5.46 1.98
C LEU A 14 -14.76 5.76 3.40
N VAL A 15 -14.83 4.74 4.24
CA VAL A 15 -15.19 4.89 5.65
C VAL A 15 -13.96 5.35 6.41
N LYS A 16 -14.01 6.57 6.96
CA LYS A 16 -12.93 7.17 7.72
C LYS A 16 -13.43 7.63 9.07
N THR A 17 -12.68 7.34 10.13
CA THR A 17 -12.94 7.83 11.49
C THR A 17 -11.95 8.94 11.83
N SER A 18 -12.22 9.66 12.93
CA SER A 18 -11.32 10.70 13.42
C SER A 18 -9.96 10.14 13.89
N ALA A 19 -9.90 8.85 14.19
CA ALA A 19 -8.65 8.19 14.59
C ALA A 19 -7.75 7.87 13.41
N ASP A 20 -8.27 7.89 12.20
CA ASP A 20 -7.50 7.56 11.01
C ASP A 20 -6.65 8.73 10.56
N LYS A 21 -5.35 8.50 10.43
CA LYS A 21 -4.41 9.51 9.93
C LYS A 21 -4.48 9.56 8.41
N VAL A 22 -4.65 10.74 7.85
CA VAL A 22 -4.59 10.96 6.41
C VAL A 22 -3.26 11.63 6.09
N ILE A 23 -2.50 11.01 5.18
CA ILE A 23 -1.20 11.51 4.73
C ILE A 23 -1.29 11.73 3.23
N GLN A 24 -1.03 12.96 2.80
CA GLN A 24 -1.03 13.31 1.39
C GLN A 24 0.34 13.02 0.80
N LYS A 25 0.36 12.44 -0.37
CA LYS A 25 1.61 12.14 -1.06
C LYS A 25 1.52 12.60 -2.52
N THR A 26 2.68 12.86 -3.11
CA THR A 26 2.78 13.32 -4.51
C THR A 26 3.60 12.38 -5.37
N LYS A 27 4.16 11.32 -4.79
CA LYS A 27 4.94 10.30 -5.50
C LYS A 27 4.36 8.92 -5.21
N TRP A 28 4.79 7.92 -5.94
CA TRP A 28 4.33 6.55 -5.73
C TRP A 28 4.71 6.02 -4.35
N ASP A 29 5.93 6.31 -3.90
CA ASP A 29 6.40 5.91 -2.58
C ASP A 29 5.72 6.78 -1.51
N ALA A 30 4.92 6.15 -0.66
CA ALA A 30 4.19 6.85 0.39
C ALA A 30 5.11 7.42 1.48
N PHE A 31 6.36 6.96 1.55
CA PHE A 31 7.34 7.49 2.51
C PHE A 31 8.09 8.71 1.99
N TYR A 32 8.11 8.90 0.67
CA TYR A 32 8.93 9.96 0.07
C TYR A 32 8.32 11.34 0.33
N GLN A 33 9.10 12.18 1.02
CA GLN A 33 8.69 13.55 1.36
C GLN A 33 7.30 13.61 2.01
N THR A 34 7.04 12.66 2.93
CA THR A 34 5.81 12.64 3.71
C THR A 34 6.16 12.45 5.19
N GLU A 35 5.15 12.60 6.03
CA GLU A 35 5.27 12.39 7.47
C GLU A 35 5.05 10.91 7.88
N LEU A 36 4.90 9.99 6.91
CA LEU A 36 4.50 8.62 7.21
C LEU A 36 5.51 7.90 8.12
N LEU A 37 6.79 7.97 7.79
CA LEU A 37 7.81 7.28 8.60
C LEU A 37 7.84 7.82 10.02
N ASP A 38 7.83 9.14 10.18
CA ASP A 38 7.83 9.77 11.50
C ASP A 38 6.58 9.37 12.29
N TYR A 39 5.42 9.33 11.63
CA TYR A 39 4.17 8.92 12.26
C TYR A 39 4.23 7.47 12.74
N LEU A 40 4.74 6.55 11.91
CA LEU A 40 4.88 5.15 12.29
C LEU A 40 5.85 4.96 13.44
N GLN A 41 6.96 5.68 13.43
CA GLN A 41 7.95 5.62 14.52
C GLN A 41 7.39 6.20 15.82
N GLU A 42 6.69 7.31 15.74
CA GLU A 42 6.06 7.94 16.90
C GLU A 42 5.02 7.02 17.55
N LYS A 43 4.28 6.27 16.75
CA LYS A 43 3.27 5.31 17.23
C LYS A 43 3.87 3.95 17.55
N GLU A 44 5.18 3.79 17.42
CA GLU A 44 5.89 2.53 17.71
C GLU A 44 5.33 1.35 16.91
N ILE A 45 4.96 1.60 15.65
CA ILE A 45 4.44 0.57 14.75
C ILE A 45 5.59 -0.34 14.32
N GLU A 46 5.38 -1.65 14.42
CA GLU A 46 6.37 -2.65 14.02
C GLU A 46 5.92 -3.48 12.82
N GLN A 47 4.63 -3.49 12.54
CA GLN A 47 4.06 -4.27 11.45
C GLN A 47 3.08 -3.41 10.66
N ILE A 48 3.18 -3.47 9.34
CA ILE A 48 2.27 -2.76 8.45
C ILE A 48 1.44 -3.78 7.68
N ILE A 49 0.13 -3.54 7.61
CA ILE A 49 -0.77 -4.32 6.77
C ILE A 49 -1.12 -3.45 5.57
N PHE A 50 -0.72 -3.89 4.38
CA PHE A 50 -0.90 -3.13 3.15
C PHE A 50 -2.20 -3.47 2.45
N ALA A 51 -2.79 -2.48 1.84
CA ALA A 51 -3.92 -2.61 0.93
C ALA A 51 -3.92 -1.40 0.00
N GLY A 52 -4.55 -1.50 -1.15
CA GLY A 52 -4.73 -0.33 -2.01
C GLY A 52 -4.47 -0.56 -3.48
N ALA A 53 -4.09 0.52 -4.15
CA ALA A 53 -3.89 0.57 -5.59
C ALA A 53 -2.81 1.60 -5.94
N GLN A 54 -2.21 1.50 -7.06
CA GLN A 54 -2.23 0.37 -8.00
C GLN A 54 -1.07 -0.54 -7.70
N THR A 55 -1.28 -1.83 -7.91
CA THR A 55 -0.34 -2.88 -7.55
C THR A 55 1.10 -2.61 -7.95
N GLU A 56 1.33 -2.29 -9.23
CA GLU A 56 2.68 -2.13 -9.78
C GLU A 56 3.28 -0.74 -9.57
N PHE A 57 2.52 0.20 -9.03
CA PHE A 57 2.99 1.57 -8.82
C PHE A 57 3.06 1.92 -7.34
N CYS A 58 2.01 2.52 -6.80
CA CYS A 58 2.02 3.00 -5.41
C CYS A 58 2.26 1.88 -4.41
N LEU A 59 1.57 0.75 -4.61
CA LEU A 59 1.64 -0.36 -3.66
C LEU A 59 3.02 -1.02 -3.66
N ASP A 60 3.49 -1.43 -4.84
CA ASP A 60 4.81 -2.08 -4.96
C ASP A 60 5.94 -1.19 -4.45
N THR A 61 5.92 0.08 -4.86
CA THR A 61 6.97 1.02 -4.46
C THR A 61 6.99 1.20 -2.95
N THR A 62 5.83 1.37 -2.32
CA THR A 62 5.74 1.59 -0.87
C THR A 62 6.09 0.32 -0.09
N ILE A 63 5.68 -0.86 -0.55
CA ILE A 63 6.03 -2.13 0.09
C ILE A 63 7.55 -2.32 0.15
N ARG A 64 8.24 -2.08 -0.97
CA ARG A 64 9.70 -2.21 -1.03
C ARG A 64 10.40 -1.17 -0.15
N ALA A 65 9.89 0.06 -0.16
CA ALA A 65 10.43 1.12 0.68
C ALA A 65 10.27 0.79 2.17
N ALA A 66 9.11 0.30 2.58
CA ALA A 66 8.87 -0.09 3.96
C ALA A 66 9.85 -1.16 4.42
N TYR A 67 10.08 -2.17 3.59
CA TYR A 67 11.04 -3.22 3.90
C TYR A 67 12.44 -2.66 4.09
N SER A 68 12.87 -1.79 3.18
CA SER A 68 14.18 -1.16 3.26
C SER A 68 14.35 -0.26 4.49
N LEU A 69 13.25 0.28 5.01
CA LEU A 69 13.25 1.11 6.21
C LEU A 69 13.20 0.29 7.51
N GLY A 70 13.18 -1.05 7.41
CA GLY A 70 13.25 -1.93 8.56
C GLY A 70 11.96 -2.65 8.93
N TYR A 71 10.87 -2.44 8.21
CA TYR A 71 9.60 -3.12 8.48
C TYR A 71 9.59 -4.48 7.79
N GLN A 72 9.97 -5.53 8.52
CA GLN A 72 10.23 -6.85 7.95
C GLN A 72 9.11 -7.87 8.17
N ASN A 73 8.11 -7.55 8.99
CA ASN A 73 7.00 -8.46 9.32
C ASN A 73 5.68 -7.98 8.76
N ASN A 74 5.71 -7.39 7.58
CA ASN A 74 4.53 -6.81 6.96
C ASN A 74 3.62 -7.88 6.36
N LEU A 75 2.35 -7.54 6.22
CA LEU A 75 1.33 -8.40 5.65
C LEU A 75 0.59 -7.69 4.53
N LEU A 76 0.06 -8.47 3.60
CA LEU A 76 -0.94 -8.01 2.65
C LEU A 76 -2.03 -9.08 2.57
N SER A 77 -3.27 -8.67 2.76
CA SER A 77 -4.40 -9.59 2.64
C SER A 77 -4.75 -9.79 1.18
N ARG A 78 -5.01 -11.03 0.81
CA ARG A 78 -5.44 -11.37 -0.55
C ARG A 78 -6.74 -10.63 -0.87
N ASN A 79 -6.87 -10.17 -2.12
CA ASN A 79 -8.03 -9.45 -2.62
C ASN A 79 -8.26 -8.05 -2.02
N THR A 80 -7.22 -7.42 -1.47
CA THR A 80 -7.31 -6.05 -0.96
C THR A 80 -6.49 -5.06 -1.79
N GLN A 81 -6.14 -5.45 -3.01
CA GLN A 81 -5.43 -4.57 -3.94
C GLN A 81 -6.11 -4.60 -5.30
N SER A 82 -5.82 -3.58 -6.10
CA SER A 82 -6.36 -3.48 -7.45
C SER A 82 -5.38 -2.81 -8.39
N THR A 83 -5.57 -3.06 -9.66
CA THR A 83 -4.88 -2.37 -10.73
C THR A 83 -5.72 -2.47 -12.00
N ILE A 84 -5.20 -1.92 -13.10
CA ILE A 84 -5.87 -1.99 -14.39
C ILE A 84 -5.00 -2.75 -15.37
N THR A 85 -5.63 -3.31 -16.39
CA THR A 85 -4.94 -4.01 -17.49
C THR A 85 -3.97 -3.05 -18.17
N SER A 86 -2.73 -3.52 -18.35
CA SER A 86 -1.69 -2.74 -19.04
C SER A 86 -1.60 -3.14 -20.51
N ALA A 87 -0.67 -2.53 -21.20
CA ALA A 87 -0.39 -2.88 -22.61
C ALA A 87 0.22 -4.27 -22.74
N VAL A 88 0.72 -4.86 -21.65
CA VAL A 88 1.47 -6.11 -21.66
C VAL A 88 0.73 -7.24 -20.93
N LEU A 89 0.14 -6.95 -19.77
CA LEU A 89 -0.48 -7.94 -18.89
C LEU A 89 -1.88 -7.52 -18.49
N GLU A 90 -2.73 -8.49 -18.25
CA GLU A 90 -4.03 -8.25 -17.65
C GLU A 90 -3.89 -7.93 -16.17
N ALA A 91 -4.86 -7.20 -15.62
CA ALA A 91 -4.83 -6.77 -14.21
C ALA A 91 -4.56 -7.93 -13.25
N GLN A 92 -5.26 -9.06 -13.42
CA GLN A 92 -5.09 -10.21 -12.53
C GLN A 92 -3.69 -10.80 -12.62
N GLN A 93 -3.09 -10.79 -13.81
CA GLN A 93 -1.71 -11.26 -13.99
C GLN A 93 -0.70 -10.35 -13.29
N ILE A 94 -0.93 -9.04 -13.33
CA ILE A 94 -0.07 -8.07 -12.63
C ILE A 94 -0.13 -8.33 -11.12
N ILE A 95 -1.32 -8.53 -10.58
CA ILE A 95 -1.51 -8.79 -9.15
C ILE A 95 -0.81 -10.09 -8.76
N GLN A 96 -1.03 -11.17 -9.49
CA GLN A 96 -0.42 -12.46 -9.19
C GLN A 96 1.10 -12.43 -9.27
N HIS A 97 1.62 -11.72 -10.27
CA HIS A 97 3.06 -11.58 -10.44
C HIS A 97 3.70 -10.86 -9.25
N HIS A 98 3.09 -9.75 -8.82
CA HIS A 98 3.62 -8.98 -7.69
C HIS A 98 3.46 -9.73 -6.37
N GLU A 99 2.34 -10.42 -6.15
CA GLU A 99 2.18 -11.25 -4.97
C GLU A 99 3.27 -12.32 -4.89
N ASN A 100 3.59 -12.93 -6.03
CA ASN A 100 4.67 -13.92 -6.08
C ASN A 100 6.03 -13.33 -5.73
N ILE A 101 6.29 -12.10 -6.17
CA ILE A 101 7.55 -11.40 -5.85
C ILE A 101 7.60 -11.04 -4.37
N TRP A 102 6.52 -10.48 -3.83
CA TRP A 102 6.51 -9.98 -2.46
C TRP A 102 6.49 -11.07 -1.40
N ASN A 103 5.77 -12.17 -1.68
CA ASN A 103 5.49 -13.19 -0.66
C ASN A 103 6.78 -13.84 -0.15
N ASN A 104 6.96 -13.81 1.17
CA ASN A 104 8.13 -14.33 1.86
C ASN A 104 9.44 -13.59 1.52
N ARG A 105 9.35 -12.40 0.92
CA ARG A 105 10.51 -11.53 0.67
C ARG A 105 10.31 -10.18 1.33
N PHE A 106 9.29 -9.44 0.88
CA PHE A 106 9.02 -8.10 1.41
C PHE A 106 7.88 -8.10 2.43
N LEU A 107 7.03 -9.13 2.39
CA LEU A 107 5.88 -9.28 3.28
C LEU A 107 5.36 -10.71 3.20
N LYS A 108 4.24 -10.99 3.89
CA LYS A 108 3.51 -12.25 3.73
C LYS A 108 2.12 -11.96 3.18
N ILE A 109 1.72 -12.76 2.19
CA ILE A 109 0.35 -12.75 1.68
C ILE A 109 -0.49 -13.66 2.59
N VAL A 110 -1.59 -13.13 3.11
CA VAL A 110 -2.47 -13.86 4.02
C VAL A 110 -3.91 -13.72 3.60
N GLU A 111 -4.79 -14.53 4.16
CA GLU A 111 -6.22 -14.40 3.92
C GLU A 111 -6.80 -13.28 4.81
N LEU A 112 -7.88 -12.64 4.35
CA LEU A 112 -8.44 -11.47 5.04
C LEU A 112 -8.84 -11.77 6.49
N ASP A 113 -9.45 -12.92 6.73
CA ASP A 113 -9.89 -13.31 8.07
C ASP A 113 -8.73 -13.51 9.05
N THR A 114 -7.51 -13.68 8.55
CA THR A 114 -6.32 -13.82 9.40
C THR A 114 -5.94 -12.51 10.06
N VAL A 115 -6.27 -11.37 9.46
CA VAL A 115 -5.87 -10.03 9.95
C VAL A 115 -7.01 -9.25 10.60
N LEU A 116 -8.23 -9.75 10.55
CA LEU A 116 -9.41 -9.10 11.14
C LEU A 116 -9.70 -9.57 12.58
#